data_b6834d0afb319daa5cbe1acd38980dfb
#
_entry.id   b6834d0afb319daa5cbe1acd38980dfb
#
_cell.length_a   1.000
_cell.length_b   1.000
_cell.length_c   1.000
_cell.angle_alpha   90.00
_cell.angle_beta   90.00
_cell.angle_gamma   90.00
#
_symmetry.space_group_name_H-M   'P 1'
#
loop_
_entity.id
_entity.type
_entity.pdbx_description
1 polymer ?
#
loop_
_entity_poly.entity_id
_entity_poly.type
_entity_poly.pdbx_seq_one_letter_code
_entity_poly.pdbx_strand_id
1 'polypeptide(L)'
;MPSAPLKITVLGSGTSMGVPTLGCPCRVCKSSDPHDKRLRPSVLISRHGQNVLIDTTPDFRQQALRIGLDRLDAILLTHGHADHILGFDDIRPFNIRQRSAMPVYSNEETFRVIRRVFAYVFDDKPTLSTVPSVTLNTVRSPFELLGIPFVPVPLLHGELEVLGFRFGRAAYLTDFSAVPDASMALLEGLDELVLDALRDIPHPMHQTVDQALALIQQLKPRRAWFTHIAHDLPHSETNERLQKMGYSHVQLAYDGLEFEVQTEMPKEASHKLGSSEASRTSTGSTRSTRLFAFSSSQAWASRYATFVHTSVLAIGNFDGIHLGHQAILRATVERAQALNAVSTALTFDPSPRKVLHPESAPLRLSTNAQRMEWFNALGLEAVVVLPFTLELARLSPTEFVEQILVRDLHVRAVLVGENFRFGHKQAGDVSLLTGLGKKHGFDVVIVPPVVYRGEVVSSTIIRREVAEGDVSHAGRLLGRPFALTGEVISGTGTGRRFTFPTLNLGPEQELLPARGVYITRTCIEGESRSHRSVTNIGTRPTFNGSSLSVETHLLDSQPAGTPQRMEVRFWKRLREEKKFSGPEELRAQIAADIASANSFFSRLRRFRTIRQPAAARSV
;
A
#
# COMPACT_ATOMS: atom_id res chain seq x y z
N MET A 1 38.45 7.02 16.33
CA MET A 1 38.14 8.46 16.49
C MET A 1 36.64 8.57 16.66
N PRO A 2 36.10 9.43 17.54
CA PRO A 2 34.65 9.63 17.58
C PRO A 2 34.17 10.09 16.18
N SER A 3 33.05 9.56 15.74
CA SER A 3 32.47 9.95 14.46
C SER A 3 32.08 11.43 14.50
N ALA A 4 32.28 12.15 13.38
CA ALA A 4 31.90 13.57 13.31
C ALA A 4 30.39 13.74 13.59
N PRO A 5 30.00 14.78 14.37
CA PRO A 5 28.60 15.02 14.69
C PRO A 5 27.77 15.33 13.44
N LEU A 6 26.47 15.09 13.52
CA LEU A 6 25.49 15.53 12.52
C LEU A 6 25.09 16.97 12.82
N LYS A 7 25.13 17.84 11.83
CA LYS A 7 24.52 19.17 11.91
C LYS A 7 23.09 19.09 11.44
N ILE A 8 22.15 19.55 12.24
CA ILE A 8 20.73 19.59 11.95
C ILE A 8 20.31 21.05 11.78
N THR A 9 19.65 21.36 10.66
CA THR A 9 19.10 22.69 10.40
C THR A 9 17.59 22.58 10.18
N VAL A 10 16.79 23.26 11.00
CA VAL A 10 15.33 23.37 10.81
C VAL A 10 15.08 24.38 9.70
N LEU A 11 14.62 23.92 8.54
CA LEU A 11 14.38 24.76 7.38
C LEU A 11 13.03 25.46 7.45
N GLY A 12 12.06 24.84 8.10
CA GLY A 12 10.74 25.37 8.37
C GLY A 12 10.15 24.72 9.61
N SER A 13 9.45 25.51 10.43
CA SER A 13 8.90 25.11 11.72
C SER A 13 7.38 25.31 11.82
N GLY A 14 6.73 25.83 10.78
CA GLY A 14 5.32 26.16 10.77
C GLY A 14 4.42 25.03 10.29
N THR A 15 3.13 25.19 10.52
CA THR A 15 2.05 24.31 10.05
C THR A 15 1.86 24.36 8.53
N SER A 16 0.97 23.53 8.00
CA SER A 16 0.62 23.42 6.57
C SER A 16 0.28 24.74 5.87
N MET A 17 -0.26 25.72 6.58
CA MET A 17 -0.56 27.06 6.06
C MET A 17 0.62 28.03 6.17
N GLY A 18 1.68 27.68 6.90
CA GLY A 18 2.75 28.59 7.28
C GLY A 18 2.30 29.71 8.23
N VAL A 19 3.26 30.46 8.77
CA VAL A 19 3.01 31.63 9.59
C VAL A 19 3.85 32.79 9.06
N PRO A 20 3.27 33.93 8.66
CA PRO A 20 1.84 34.31 8.72
C PRO A 20 0.94 33.49 7.81
N THR A 21 -0.24 33.17 8.30
CA THR A 21 -1.30 32.60 7.48
C THR A 21 -1.90 33.67 6.57
N LEU A 22 -2.15 33.36 5.30
CA LEU A 22 -2.68 34.30 4.32
C LEU A 22 -4.00 34.94 4.80
N GLY A 23 -4.04 36.26 4.78
CA GLY A 23 -5.21 37.04 5.19
C GLY A 23 -5.50 37.07 6.71
N CYS A 24 -4.69 36.44 7.55
CA CYS A 24 -4.91 36.38 8.99
C CYS A 24 -4.49 37.70 9.67
N PRO A 25 -5.39 38.37 10.44
CA PRO A 25 -5.07 39.61 11.12
C PRO A 25 -4.54 39.42 12.54
N CYS A 26 -4.34 38.21 13.03
CA CYS A 26 -3.97 37.93 14.41
C CYS A 26 -2.59 38.52 14.78
N ARG A 27 -2.33 38.64 16.08
CA ARG A 27 -1.10 39.25 16.61
C ARG A 27 0.17 38.51 16.18
N VAL A 28 0.15 37.17 16.11
CA VAL A 28 1.32 36.35 15.70
C VAL A 28 1.60 36.52 14.20
N CYS A 29 0.55 36.54 13.36
CA CYS A 29 0.74 36.75 11.92
C CYS A 29 1.26 38.18 11.61
N LYS A 30 0.94 39.17 12.47
CA LYS A 30 1.41 40.57 12.37
C LYS A 30 2.68 40.83 13.20
N SER A 31 3.18 39.86 13.95
CA SER A 31 4.37 40.01 14.79
C SER A 31 5.58 40.47 13.99
N SER A 32 6.43 41.30 14.58
CA SER A 32 7.75 41.69 14.06
C SER A 32 8.84 40.73 14.47
N ASP A 33 8.57 39.79 15.39
CA ASP A 33 9.51 38.74 15.78
C ASP A 33 9.78 37.80 14.57
N PRO A 34 11.03 37.70 14.11
CA PRO A 34 11.39 36.82 13.01
C PRO A 34 11.11 35.33 13.31
N HIS A 35 11.08 34.91 14.58
CA HIS A 35 10.76 33.54 14.99
C HIS A 35 9.26 33.19 14.87
N ASP A 36 8.40 34.21 14.72
CA ASP A 36 6.99 34.04 14.36
C ASP A 36 6.75 33.95 12.85
N LYS A 37 7.80 34.02 12.02
CA LYS A 37 7.75 33.82 10.56
C LYS A 37 8.22 32.41 10.25
N ARG A 38 7.28 31.51 9.98
CA ARG A 38 7.55 30.06 9.88
C ARG A 38 7.10 29.54 8.52
N LEU A 39 8.05 28.97 7.77
CA LEU A 39 7.81 28.19 6.55
C LEU A 39 7.31 26.79 6.93
N ARG A 40 6.75 26.03 5.95
CA ARG A 40 6.28 24.66 6.17
C ARG A 40 7.39 23.75 6.66
N PRO A 41 7.06 22.69 7.43
CA PRO A 41 8.01 21.94 8.24
C PRO A 41 8.97 21.10 7.39
N SER A 42 10.27 21.33 7.56
CA SER A 42 11.32 20.56 6.90
C SER A 42 12.63 20.68 7.68
N VAL A 43 13.48 19.63 7.60
CA VAL A 43 14.76 19.55 8.30
C VAL A 43 15.84 19.09 7.35
N LEU A 44 17.03 19.71 7.42
CA LEU A 44 18.25 19.29 6.73
C LEU A 44 19.22 18.65 7.71
N ILE A 45 19.73 17.49 7.36
CA ILE A 45 20.77 16.75 8.10
C ILE A 45 22.05 16.82 7.27
N SER A 46 23.10 17.40 7.82
CA SER A 46 24.36 17.62 7.12
C SER A 46 25.52 16.89 7.82
N ARG A 47 26.38 16.24 7.03
CA ARG A 47 27.61 15.59 7.50
C ARG A 47 28.67 15.56 6.41
N HIS A 48 29.88 16.02 6.70
CA HIS A 48 31.00 16.02 5.73
C HIS A 48 30.65 16.62 4.36
N GLY A 49 29.84 17.69 4.32
CA GLY A 49 29.39 18.33 3.08
C GLY A 49 28.32 17.56 2.30
N GLN A 50 27.81 16.47 2.83
CA GLN A 50 26.68 15.72 2.31
C GLN A 50 25.39 16.12 3.04
N ASN A 51 24.27 16.15 2.35
CA ASN A 51 23.00 16.69 2.82
C ASN A 51 21.84 15.73 2.57
N VAL A 52 21.08 15.41 3.62
CA VAL A 52 19.84 14.65 3.58
C VAL A 52 18.70 15.57 3.99
N LEU A 53 17.70 15.74 3.12
CA LEU A 53 16.51 16.56 3.39
C LEU A 53 15.37 15.68 3.90
N ILE A 54 14.68 16.11 4.93
CA ILE A 54 13.38 15.54 5.33
C ILE A 54 12.29 16.52 4.88
N ASP A 55 11.43 16.05 3.98
CA ASP A 55 10.31 16.72 3.33
C ASP A 55 10.68 17.87 2.37
N THR A 56 10.14 17.78 1.14
CA THR A 56 10.23 18.78 0.08
C THR A 56 8.97 19.66 0.10
N THR A 57 8.90 20.61 1.00
CA THR A 57 7.72 21.46 1.18
C THR A 57 7.52 22.42 0.01
N PRO A 58 6.34 23.06 -0.17
CA PRO A 58 6.15 24.13 -1.14
C PRO A 58 7.15 25.28 -1.01
N ASP A 59 7.74 25.44 0.18
CA ASP A 59 8.72 26.48 0.49
C ASP A 59 10.17 26.03 0.24
N PHE A 60 10.40 24.79 -0.24
CA PHE A 60 11.76 24.21 -0.36
C PHE A 60 12.73 25.10 -1.12
N ARG A 61 12.31 25.68 -2.22
CA ARG A 61 13.17 26.63 -2.97
C ARG A 61 13.62 27.81 -2.09
N GLN A 62 12.72 28.42 -1.35
CA GLN A 62 13.04 29.54 -0.45
C GLN A 62 13.93 29.09 0.71
N GLN A 63 13.64 27.93 1.28
CA GLN A 63 14.42 27.30 2.35
C GLN A 63 15.86 27.02 1.90
N ALA A 64 16.05 26.40 0.73
CA ALA A 64 17.36 26.09 0.16
C ALA A 64 18.19 27.35 -0.16
N LEU A 65 17.56 28.38 -0.74
CA LEU A 65 18.22 29.66 -1.04
C LEU A 65 18.66 30.39 0.23
N ARG A 66 17.85 30.35 1.29
CA ARG A 66 18.16 31.03 2.58
C ARG A 66 19.44 30.49 3.22
N ILE A 67 19.68 29.19 3.14
CA ILE A 67 20.87 28.55 3.74
C ILE A 67 22.01 28.34 2.73
N GLY A 68 21.86 28.78 1.48
CA GLY A 68 22.85 28.59 0.42
C GLY A 68 23.08 27.10 0.08
N LEU A 69 22.05 26.28 0.08
CA LEU A 69 22.16 24.84 -0.21
C LEU A 69 22.63 24.62 -1.65
N ASP A 70 23.83 24.10 -1.82
CA ASP A 70 24.45 23.87 -3.13
C ASP A 70 24.49 22.39 -3.53
N ARG A 71 24.29 21.48 -2.58
CA ARG A 71 24.31 20.02 -2.76
C ARG A 71 23.19 19.36 -1.98
N LEU A 72 22.53 18.35 -2.58
CA LEU A 72 21.53 17.49 -1.95
C LEU A 72 21.79 16.04 -2.35
N ASP A 73 21.96 15.15 -1.39
CA ASP A 73 22.40 13.77 -1.64
C ASP A 73 21.24 12.77 -1.51
N ALA A 74 20.24 13.08 -0.69
CA ALA A 74 19.05 12.24 -0.55
C ALA A 74 17.88 13.01 0.06
N ILE A 75 16.67 12.47 -0.12
CA ILE A 75 15.43 12.98 0.44
C ILE A 75 14.72 11.87 1.20
N LEU A 76 14.26 12.19 2.41
CA LEU A 76 13.33 11.37 3.18
C LEU A 76 11.97 12.08 3.16
N LEU A 77 10.89 11.36 2.87
CA LEU A 77 9.53 11.93 2.94
C LEU A 77 8.76 11.27 4.08
N THR A 78 8.18 12.08 4.94
CA THR A 78 7.38 11.60 6.07
C THR A 78 6.05 11.03 5.61
N HIS A 79 5.33 11.74 4.75
CA HIS A 79 4.05 11.33 4.18
C HIS A 79 3.69 12.16 2.94
N GLY A 80 2.52 11.88 2.33
CA GLY A 80 2.13 12.42 1.03
C GLY A 80 1.27 13.70 1.08
N HIS A 81 1.15 14.43 2.19
CA HIS A 81 0.40 15.70 2.20
C HIS A 81 1.14 16.81 1.44
N ALA A 82 0.36 17.75 0.93
CA ALA A 82 0.84 18.81 0.03
C ALA A 82 1.98 19.65 0.63
N ASP A 83 1.91 19.97 1.90
CA ASP A 83 2.88 20.78 2.63
C ASP A 83 4.23 20.07 2.84
N HIS A 84 4.31 18.74 2.60
CA HIS A 84 5.53 17.95 2.69
C HIS A 84 6.14 17.58 1.34
N ILE A 85 5.36 17.63 0.23
CA ILE A 85 5.80 17.10 -1.04
C ILE A 85 5.80 18.10 -2.21
N LEU A 86 5.05 19.22 -2.17
CA LEU A 86 4.85 20.03 -3.38
C LEU A 86 6.07 20.80 -3.88
N GLY A 87 7.16 20.88 -3.14
CA GLY A 87 8.46 21.36 -3.62
C GLY A 87 9.32 20.30 -4.31
N PHE A 88 8.77 19.11 -4.56
CA PHE A 88 9.51 17.98 -5.17
C PHE A 88 10.09 18.32 -6.55
N ASP A 89 9.46 19.21 -7.31
CA ASP A 89 9.97 19.64 -8.61
C ASP A 89 11.24 20.52 -8.50
N ASP A 90 11.43 21.21 -7.38
CA ASP A 90 12.60 22.09 -7.16
C ASP A 90 13.92 21.32 -6.92
N ILE A 91 13.92 20.00 -6.94
CA ILE A 91 15.16 19.17 -6.88
C ILE A 91 15.91 19.13 -8.20
N ARG A 92 15.30 19.49 -9.32
CA ARG A 92 15.92 19.47 -10.66
C ARG A 92 17.29 20.15 -10.75
N PRO A 93 17.52 21.34 -10.17
CA PRO A 93 18.83 21.99 -10.19
C PRO A 93 19.94 21.12 -9.60
N PHE A 94 19.64 20.33 -8.54
CA PHE A 94 20.59 19.40 -7.94
C PHE A 94 20.87 18.22 -8.87
N ASN A 95 19.84 17.64 -9.54
CA ASN A 95 20.05 16.59 -10.55
C ASN A 95 20.97 17.06 -11.68
N ILE A 96 20.73 18.27 -12.21
CA ILE A 96 21.53 18.85 -13.30
C ILE A 96 22.97 19.08 -12.85
N ARG A 97 23.18 19.71 -11.69
CA ARG A 97 24.49 20.04 -11.16
C ARG A 97 25.30 18.79 -10.80
N GLN A 98 24.65 17.83 -10.11
CA GLN A 98 25.29 16.61 -9.63
C GLN A 98 25.32 15.49 -10.67
N ARG A 99 24.60 15.63 -11.80
CA ARG A 99 24.49 14.65 -12.90
C ARG A 99 24.05 13.26 -12.38
N SER A 100 23.15 13.23 -11.43
CA SER A 100 22.68 11.99 -10.78
C SER A 100 21.18 12.07 -10.47
N ALA A 101 20.54 10.90 -10.44
CA ALA A 101 19.19 10.77 -9.90
C ALA A 101 19.21 10.98 -8.39
N MET A 102 18.18 11.66 -7.84
CA MET A 102 18.02 11.92 -6.43
C MET A 102 17.41 10.68 -5.74
N PRO A 103 18.10 10.04 -4.78
CA PRO A 103 17.52 8.98 -3.98
C PRO A 103 16.44 9.56 -3.04
N VAL A 104 15.24 9.00 -3.11
CA VAL A 104 14.10 9.38 -2.26
C VAL A 104 13.65 8.17 -1.46
N TYR A 105 13.48 8.34 -0.17
CA TYR A 105 13.14 7.30 0.79
C TYR A 105 11.81 7.62 1.48
N SER A 106 10.87 6.70 1.50
CA SER A 106 9.59 6.82 2.23
C SER A 106 8.86 5.47 2.27
N ASN A 107 7.60 5.47 2.77
CA ASN A 107 6.69 4.35 2.63
C ASN A 107 6.02 4.34 1.24
N GLU A 108 5.39 3.22 0.88
CA GLU A 108 4.75 3.05 -0.44
C GLU A 108 3.51 3.94 -0.62
N GLU A 109 2.79 4.24 0.48
CA GLU A 109 1.63 5.12 0.43
C GLU A 109 2.03 6.52 -0.05
N THR A 110 3.10 7.06 0.52
CA THR A 110 3.69 8.34 0.10
C THR A 110 4.12 8.30 -1.36
N PHE A 111 4.78 7.22 -1.80
CA PHE A 111 5.20 7.09 -3.21
C PHE A 111 4.02 6.95 -4.18
N ARG A 112 2.90 6.38 -3.76
CA ARG A 112 1.68 6.35 -4.56
C ARG A 112 1.13 7.76 -4.78
N VAL A 113 1.19 8.61 -3.74
CA VAL A 113 0.82 10.03 -3.87
C VAL A 113 1.80 10.78 -4.76
N ILE A 114 3.12 10.60 -4.58
CA ILE A 114 4.17 11.22 -5.41
C ILE A 114 3.98 10.88 -6.90
N ARG A 115 3.78 9.60 -7.23
CA ARG A 115 3.55 9.19 -8.64
C ARG A 115 2.28 9.79 -9.24
N ARG A 116 1.25 10.02 -8.43
CA ARG A 116 0.00 10.64 -8.87
C ARG A 116 0.14 12.15 -9.05
N VAL A 117 0.76 12.85 -8.08
CA VAL A 117 0.90 14.32 -8.10
C VAL A 117 1.91 14.76 -9.14
N PHE A 118 3.01 14.03 -9.27
CA PHE A 118 4.13 14.33 -10.19
C PHE A 118 4.20 13.29 -11.32
N ALA A 119 3.05 12.91 -11.89
CA ALA A 119 2.97 11.87 -12.93
C ALA A 119 3.96 12.09 -14.08
N TYR A 120 4.17 13.34 -14.49
CA TYR A 120 5.10 13.72 -15.56
C TYR A 120 6.57 13.36 -15.27
N VAL A 121 6.95 13.15 -13.99
CA VAL A 121 8.30 12.71 -13.58
C VAL A 121 8.52 11.23 -13.90
N PHE A 122 7.43 10.45 -13.95
CA PHE A 122 7.43 9.00 -14.10
C PHE A 122 6.86 8.51 -15.43
N ASP A 123 6.48 9.44 -16.32
CA ASP A 123 6.04 9.12 -17.68
C ASP A 123 7.21 8.68 -18.55
N ASP A 124 7.07 7.54 -19.24
CA ASP A 124 8.08 7.03 -20.20
C ASP A 124 8.12 7.82 -21.51
N LYS A 125 7.28 8.85 -21.67
CA LYS A 125 7.25 9.66 -22.88
C LYS A 125 8.43 10.64 -22.92
N PRO A 126 9.16 10.74 -24.05
CA PRO A 126 10.20 11.74 -24.20
C PRO A 126 9.61 13.14 -24.03
N THR A 127 10.10 13.88 -23.05
CA THR A 127 9.74 15.29 -22.85
C THR A 127 10.87 16.18 -23.31
N LEU A 128 10.52 17.32 -23.94
CA LEU A 128 11.48 18.35 -24.32
C LEU A 128 11.92 19.21 -23.12
N SER A 129 11.25 19.08 -21.98
CA SER A 129 11.57 19.79 -20.74
C SER A 129 12.33 18.90 -19.76
N THR A 130 13.20 19.51 -18.95
CA THR A 130 13.87 18.82 -17.86
C THR A 130 12.87 18.52 -16.74
N VAL A 131 12.85 17.27 -16.28
CA VAL A 131 12.03 16.81 -15.15
C VAL A 131 12.93 16.32 -14.01
N PRO A 132 12.47 16.24 -12.76
CA PRO A 132 13.21 15.61 -11.69
C PRO A 132 13.62 14.18 -12.06
N SER A 133 14.89 13.83 -11.83
CA SER A 133 15.38 12.45 -11.94
C SER A 133 15.50 11.86 -10.54
N VAL A 134 14.75 10.80 -10.24
CA VAL A 134 14.67 10.24 -8.90
C VAL A 134 14.73 8.72 -8.89
N THR A 135 15.23 8.15 -7.77
CA THR A 135 15.10 6.73 -7.45
C THR A 135 14.27 6.59 -6.18
N LEU A 136 13.15 5.86 -6.23
CA LEU A 136 12.26 5.69 -5.09
C LEU A 136 12.64 4.43 -4.29
N ASN A 137 13.00 4.62 -3.03
CA ASN A 137 13.46 3.57 -2.12
C ASN A 137 12.47 3.42 -0.96
N THR A 138 11.68 2.36 -0.95
CA THR A 138 10.73 2.13 0.13
C THR A 138 11.45 1.65 1.39
N VAL A 139 11.24 2.33 2.52
CA VAL A 139 11.85 2.01 3.82
C VAL A 139 10.82 1.44 4.79
N ARG A 140 11.22 0.39 5.52
CA ARG A 140 10.39 -0.28 6.55
C ARG A 140 11.19 -0.70 7.78
N SER A 141 12.51 -0.72 7.65
CA SER A 141 13.46 -1.14 8.67
C SER A 141 14.60 -0.14 8.71
N PRO A 142 15.42 -0.15 9.75
CA PRO A 142 16.63 0.66 9.81
C PRO A 142 17.48 0.50 8.55
N PHE A 143 18.03 1.59 8.06
CA PHE A 143 18.91 1.64 6.88
C PHE A 143 20.03 2.64 7.10
N GLU A 144 21.11 2.47 6.36
CA GLU A 144 22.22 3.40 6.38
C GLU A 144 22.21 4.27 5.13
N LEU A 145 22.42 5.56 5.30
CA LEU A 145 22.50 6.53 4.23
C LEU A 145 23.65 7.50 4.53
N LEU A 146 24.66 7.56 3.65
CA LEU A 146 25.82 8.43 3.79
C LEU A 146 26.60 8.18 5.11
N GLY A 147 26.65 6.95 5.56
CA GLY A 147 27.27 6.57 6.84
C GLY A 147 26.48 7.01 8.08
N ILE A 148 25.22 7.39 7.93
CA ILE A 148 24.30 7.78 8.99
C ILE A 148 23.25 6.68 9.15
N PRO A 149 23.06 6.09 10.34
CA PRO A 149 21.98 5.15 10.58
C PRO A 149 20.65 5.89 10.71
N PHE A 150 19.68 5.54 9.86
CA PHE A 150 18.29 6.03 9.91
C PHE A 150 17.36 4.91 10.34
N VAL A 151 16.44 5.23 11.24
CA VAL A 151 15.38 4.34 11.69
C VAL A 151 14.04 5.00 11.34
N PRO A 152 13.25 4.44 10.39
CA PRO A 152 11.89 4.91 10.17
C PRO A 152 11.04 4.58 11.40
N VAL A 153 10.32 5.57 11.90
CA VAL A 153 9.46 5.48 13.09
C VAL A 153 8.01 5.59 12.62
N PRO A 154 7.23 4.49 12.57
CA PRO A 154 5.81 4.55 12.23
C PRO A 154 5.02 5.38 13.26
N LEU A 155 4.22 6.32 12.78
CA LEU A 155 3.36 7.21 13.57
C LEU A 155 1.95 7.18 12.98
N LEU A 156 0.95 7.61 13.76
CA LEU A 156 -0.43 7.74 13.30
C LEU A 156 -0.79 9.22 13.11
N HIS A 157 -1.29 9.58 11.95
CA HIS A 157 -1.87 10.87 11.62
C HIS A 157 -3.37 10.66 11.34
N GLY A 158 -4.18 10.63 12.41
CA GLY A 158 -5.51 10.05 12.37
C GLY A 158 -5.47 8.56 12.08
N GLU A 159 -6.06 8.13 10.95
CA GLU A 159 -6.01 6.75 10.47
C GLU A 159 -4.84 6.47 9.50
N LEU A 160 -4.11 7.50 9.10
CA LEU A 160 -2.99 7.40 8.17
C LEU A 160 -1.69 7.05 8.91
N GLU A 161 -0.98 6.02 8.46
CA GLU A 161 0.38 5.74 8.92
C GLU A 161 1.36 6.68 8.19
N VAL A 162 2.10 7.46 8.97
CA VAL A 162 3.15 8.37 8.51
C VAL A 162 4.49 7.98 9.12
N LEU A 163 5.59 8.48 8.58
CA LEU A 163 6.94 8.19 9.08
C LEU A 163 7.54 9.40 9.82
N GLY A 164 7.94 9.18 11.07
CA GLY A 164 9.04 9.93 11.65
C GLY A 164 10.37 9.28 11.29
N PHE A 165 11.46 9.97 11.54
CA PHE A 165 12.81 9.44 11.32
C PHE A 165 13.69 9.67 12.54
N ARG A 166 14.31 8.60 13.05
CA ARG A 166 15.41 8.67 13.98
C ARG A 166 16.73 8.59 13.23
N PHE A 167 17.70 9.40 13.58
CA PHE A 167 19.07 9.43 13.04
C PHE A 167 20.08 9.67 14.18
N GLY A 168 20.87 8.65 14.48
CA GLY A 168 21.74 8.67 15.65
C GLY A 168 20.96 8.87 16.95
N ARG A 169 21.31 9.92 17.71
CA ARG A 169 20.66 10.29 18.97
C ARG A 169 19.59 11.38 18.82
N ALA A 170 19.11 11.63 17.60
CA ALA A 170 18.01 12.55 17.33
C ALA A 170 16.83 11.85 16.66
N ALA A 171 15.64 12.45 16.79
CA ALA A 171 14.44 12.07 16.03
C ALA A 171 13.67 13.30 15.56
N TYR A 172 13.06 13.18 14.37
CA TYR A 172 12.13 14.14 13.79
C TYR A 172 10.76 13.48 13.60
N LEU A 173 9.76 13.97 14.31
CA LEU A 173 8.40 13.46 14.36
C LEU A 173 7.43 14.61 14.05
N THR A 174 6.94 14.67 12.83
CA THR A 174 5.97 15.69 12.41
C THR A 174 4.65 15.05 12.04
N ASP A 175 3.56 15.83 12.09
CA ASP A 175 2.23 15.45 11.62
C ASP A 175 1.75 14.11 12.18
N PHE A 176 1.58 14.03 13.50
CA PHE A 176 1.05 12.82 14.11
C PHE A 176 0.06 13.12 15.23
N SER A 177 -0.91 12.24 15.39
CA SER A 177 -1.88 12.24 16.49
C SER A 177 -1.54 11.26 17.60
N ALA A 178 -0.79 10.19 17.26
CA ALA A 178 -0.36 9.18 18.24
C ALA A 178 0.94 8.49 17.82
N VAL A 179 1.70 8.05 18.83
CA VAL A 179 2.87 7.18 18.68
C VAL A 179 2.48 5.78 19.11
N PRO A 180 2.46 4.78 18.20
CA PRO A 180 2.18 3.39 18.56
C PRO A 180 3.20 2.85 19.58
N ASP A 181 2.78 1.94 20.48
CA ASP A 181 3.66 1.34 21.50
C ASP A 181 4.93 0.73 20.91
N ALA A 182 4.82 0.09 19.75
CA ALA A 182 5.98 -0.48 19.04
C ALA A 182 6.98 0.58 18.60
N SER A 183 6.55 1.81 18.35
CA SER A 183 7.41 2.93 17.95
C SER A 183 8.07 3.63 19.14
N MET A 184 7.49 3.53 20.34
CA MET A 184 8.07 4.11 21.56
C MET A 184 9.48 3.55 21.83
N ALA A 185 9.66 2.24 21.67
CA ALA A 185 10.98 1.60 21.86
C ALA A 185 12.05 2.11 20.88
N LEU A 186 11.65 2.56 19.68
CA LEU A 186 12.56 3.14 18.68
C LEU A 186 13.04 4.55 19.06
N LEU A 187 12.38 5.19 20.01
CA LEU A 187 12.62 6.57 20.46
C LEU A 187 13.34 6.66 21.81
N GLU A 188 13.75 5.54 22.40
CA GLU A 188 14.51 5.53 23.67
C GLU A 188 15.92 6.13 23.52
N GLY A 189 16.38 6.88 24.52
CA GLY A 189 17.75 7.38 24.62
C GLY A 189 18.11 8.48 23.61
N LEU A 190 17.17 9.36 23.29
CA LEU A 190 17.39 10.53 22.45
C LEU A 190 18.08 11.66 23.21
N ASP A 191 19.01 12.35 22.55
CA ASP A 191 19.51 13.65 23.01
C ASP A 191 18.60 14.77 22.49
N GLU A 192 18.20 14.72 21.24
CA GLU A 192 17.40 15.75 20.58
C GLU A 192 16.09 15.16 20.03
N LEU A 193 14.98 15.79 20.30
CA LEU A 193 13.66 15.41 19.78
C LEU A 193 12.99 16.62 19.14
N VAL A 194 12.77 16.57 17.83
CA VAL A 194 11.93 17.54 17.11
C VAL A 194 10.58 16.89 16.89
N LEU A 195 9.50 17.47 17.44
CA LEU A 195 8.18 16.85 17.41
C LEU A 195 7.03 17.85 17.16
N ASP A 196 5.93 17.34 16.60
CA ASP A 196 4.70 18.08 16.37
C ASP A 196 4.13 18.63 17.70
N ALA A 197 3.81 19.93 17.72
CA ALA A 197 3.00 20.60 18.74
C ALA A 197 2.24 21.76 18.10
N LEU A 198 1.12 21.45 17.47
CA LEU A 198 0.40 22.37 16.61
C LEU A 198 -0.05 23.63 17.35
N ARG A 199 -0.73 23.47 18.51
CA ARG A 199 -1.35 24.53 19.31
C ARG A 199 -1.85 24.00 20.66
N ASP A 200 -2.40 24.87 21.51
CA ASP A 200 -2.95 24.46 22.82
C ASP A 200 -4.34 23.77 22.68
N ILE A 201 -5.11 24.12 21.64
CA ILE A 201 -6.47 23.58 21.44
C ILE A 201 -6.39 22.22 20.73
N PRO A 202 -7.11 21.18 21.21
CA PRO A 202 -7.10 19.86 20.61
C PRO A 202 -7.39 19.85 19.11
N HIS A 203 -6.67 18.98 18.40
CA HIS A 203 -6.85 18.71 16.98
C HIS A 203 -6.86 17.20 16.72
N PRO A 204 -7.76 16.66 15.88
CA PRO A 204 -7.88 15.21 15.67
C PRO A 204 -6.66 14.56 15.03
N MET A 205 -5.83 15.35 14.34
CA MET A 205 -4.73 14.86 13.52
C MET A 205 -3.33 15.22 14.08
N HIS A 206 -3.24 16.14 15.04
CA HIS A 206 -1.97 16.68 15.54
C HIS A 206 -1.93 16.74 17.06
N GLN A 207 -0.72 16.82 17.61
CA GLN A 207 -0.51 16.98 19.05
C GLN A 207 -0.83 18.40 19.51
N THR A 208 -1.39 18.51 20.71
CA THR A 208 -1.36 19.78 21.46
C THR A 208 -0.02 19.93 22.18
N VAL A 209 0.26 21.17 22.66
CA VAL A 209 1.44 21.40 23.52
C VAL A 209 1.45 20.45 24.73
N ASP A 210 0.32 20.25 25.42
CA ASP A 210 0.23 19.37 26.59
C ASP A 210 0.47 17.89 26.23
N GLN A 211 -0.07 17.42 25.10
CA GLN A 211 0.16 16.07 24.63
C GLN A 211 1.63 15.84 24.25
N ALA A 212 2.26 16.79 23.56
CA ALA A 212 3.67 16.78 23.22
C ALA A 212 4.56 16.77 24.49
N LEU A 213 4.21 17.56 25.52
CA LEU A 213 4.89 17.55 26.82
C LEU A 213 4.77 16.21 27.53
N ALA A 214 3.60 15.56 27.49
CA ALA A 214 3.40 14.22 28.06
C ALA A 214 4.29 13.18 27.36
N LEU A 215 4.44 13.25 26.03
CA LEU A 215 5.34 12.37 25.29
C LEU A 215 6.83 12.64 25.66
N ILE A 216 7.23 13.90 25.81
CA ILE A 216 8.58 14.29 26.25
C ILE A 216 8.88 13.73 27.66
N GLN A 217 7.91 13.76 28.58
CA GLN A 217 8.08 13.16 29.91
C GLN A 217 8.32 11.65 29.88
N GLN A 218 7.73 10.95 28.92
CA GLN A 218 7.93 9.51 28.72
C GLN A 218 9.30 9.21 28.10
N LEU A 219 9.67 9.93 27.03
CA LEU A 219 10.89 9.70 26.26
C LEU A 219 12.16 10.28 26.90
N LYS A 220 12.01 11.33 27.70
CA LYS A 220 13.09 12.03 28.45
C LYS A 220 14.28 12.42 27.57
N PRO A 221 14.08 13.08 26.43
CA PRO A 221 15.19 13.58 25.63
C PRO A 221 15.98 14.66 26.40
N ARG A 222 17.23 14.87 26.06
CA ARG A 222 18.02 15.93 26.66
C ARG A 222 17.51 17.32 26.30
N ARG A 223 17.03 17.51 25.03
CA ARG A 223 16.34 18.69 24.54
C ARG A 223 15.19 18.30 23.61
N ALA A 224 14.15 19.12 23.58
CA ALA A 224 13.04 18.94 22.67
C ALA A 224 12.66 20.27 21.98
N TRP A 225 12.27 20.16 20.71
CA TRP A 225 11.93 21.27 19.85
C TRP A 225 10.54 21.04 19.26
N PHE A 226 9.60 21.94 19.52
CA PHE A 226 8.28 21.88 18.89
C PHE A 226 8.36 22.36 17.44
N THR A 227 7.76 21.61 16.53
CA THR A 227 7.61 21.94 15.10
C THR A 227 6.15 21.85 14.66
N HIS A 228 5.86 22.11 13.42
CA HIS A 228 4.51 22.14 12.85
C HIS A 228 3.58 23.15 13.56
N ILE A 229 4.14 24.29 13.95
CA ILE A 229 3.54 25.27 14.86
C ILE A 229 2.54 26.15 14.11
N ALA A 230 1.31 26.29 14.65
CA ALA A 230 0.29 27.19 14.15
C ALA A 230 0.50 28.64 14.67
N HIS A 231 -0.29 29.56 14.11
CA HIS A 231 -0.24 30.98 14.48
C HIS A 231 -0.89 31.32 15.84
N ASP A 232 -1.26 30.30 16.61
CA ASP A 232 -1.78 30.42 17.96
C ASP A 232 -0.66 30.53 19.01
N LEU A 233 0.56 30.09 18.68
CA LEU A 233 1.70 30.02 19.58
C LEU A 233 2.76 31.10 19.24
N PRO A 234 2.74 32.28 19.90
CA PRO A 234 3.82 33.28 19.78
C PRO A 234 5.13 32.72 20.36
N HIS A 235 6.24 32.89 19.64
CA HIS A 235 7.51 32.25 19.96
C HIS A 235 8.00 32.55 21.37
N SER A 236 8.23 33.84 21.67
CA SER A 236 8.83 34.28 22.92
C SER A 236 7.95 33.96 24.13
N GLU A 237 6.66 34.29 24.06
CA GLU A 237 5.72 34.09 25.18
C GLU A 237 5.52 32.57 25.48
N THR A 238 5.49 31.73 24.44
CA THR A 238 5.32 30.30 24.63
C THR A 238 6.56 29.69 25.26
N ASN A 239 7.76 30.09 24.85
CA ASN A 239 9.01 29.64 25.48
C ASN A 239 9.13 30.07 26.95
N GLU A 240 8.74 31.30 27.26
CA GLU A 240 8.68 31.75 28.67
C GLU A 240 7.68 30.93 29.49
N ARG A 241 6.51 30.62 28.91
CA ARG A 241 5.50 29.76 29.54
C ARG A 241 6.06 28.36 29.83
N LEU A 242 6.71 27.73 28.86
CA LEU A 242 7.36 26.43 29.02
C LEU A 242 8.41 26.45 30.12
N GLN A 243 9.23 27.50 30.18
CA GLN A 243 10.23 27.67 31.23
C GLN A 243 9.60 27.80 32.63
N LYS A 244 8.54 28.59 32.76
CA LYS A 244 7.77 28.77 34.02
C LYS A 244 7.10 27.47 34.48
N MET A 245 6.72 26.59 33.55
CA MET A 245 6.18 25.25 33.81
C MET A 245 7.25 24.21 34.17
N GLY A 246 8.55 24.60 34.19
CA GLY A 246 9.66 23.70 34.52
C GLY A 246 10.26 22.95 33.31
N TYR A 247 9.84 23.24 32.07
CA TYR A 247 10.34 22.62 30.85
C TYR A 247 11.44 23.46 30.18
N SER A 248 12.50 23.82 30.91
CA SER A 248 13.61 24.65 30.38
C SER A 248 14.38 24.00 29.22
N HIS A 249 14.25 22.68 29.06
CA HIS A 249 14.85 21.89 27.98
C HIS A 249 13.92 21.73 26.74
N VAL A 250 12.74 22.34 26.76
CA VAL A 250 11.75 22.32 25.67
C VAL A 250 11.55 23.73 25.13
N GLN A 251 11.64 23.91 23.82
CA GLN A 251 11.47 25.20 23.15
C GLN A 251 10.73 25.02 21.82
N LEU A 252 10.12 26.10 21.33
CA LEU A 252 9.64 26.15 19.96
C LEU A 252 10.83 26.22 19.01
N ALA A 253 10.82 25.38 17.97
CA ALA A 253 11.73 25.53 16.86
C ALA A 253 11.40 26.80 16.06
N TYR A 254 12.39 27.31 15.34
CA TYR A 254 12.25 28.43 14.42
C TYR A 254 13.05 28.15 13.14
N ASP A 255 12.70 28.83 12.10
CA ASP A 255 13.35 28.68 10.81
C ASP A 255 14.80 29.15 10.83
N GLY A 256 15.74 28.23 10.58
CA GLY A 256 17.17 28.48 10.66
C GLY A 256 17.80 28.02 11.99
N LEU A 257 17.04 27.41 12.89
CA LEU A 257 17.60 26.79 14.10
C LEU A 257 18.60 25.70 13.72
N GLU A 258 19.80 25.74 14.30
CA GLU A 258 20.87 24.76 14.09
C GLU A 258 21.31 24.14 15.41
N PHE A 259 21.58 22.82 15.38
CA PHE A 259 22.16 22.10 16.50
C PHE A 259 22.92 20.86 16.01
N GLU A 260 23.81 20.34 16.87
CA GLU A 260 24.62 19.15 16.55
C GLU A 260 24.20 17.94 17.38
N VAL A 261 24.29 16.76 16.76
CA VAL A 261 23.92 15.47 17.35
C VAL A 261 24.99 14.41 17.10
N GLN A 262 25.23 13.54 18.09
CA GLN A 262 26.11 12.40 17.92
C GLN A 262 25.49 11.33 17.04
N THR A 263 26.30 10.74 16.15
CA THR A 263 25.88 9.69 15.21
C THR A 263 25.68 8.33 15.87
N GLU A 264 26.39 8.05 16.97
CA GLU A 264 26.36 6.74 17.62
C GLU A 264 25.08 6.59 18.46
N MET A 265 24.32 5.53 18.19
CA MET A 265 23.20 5.14 19.04
C MET A 265 23.72 4.55 20.37
N PRO A 266 23.03 4.75 21.52
CA PRO A 266 23.38 4.10 22.76
C PRO A 266 23.47 2.58 22.58
N LYS A 267 24.46 1.92 23.16
CA LYS A 267 24.66 0.46 23.05
C LYS A 267 23.44 -0.33 23.51
N GLU A 268 22.71 0.16 24.49
CA GLU A 268 21.45 -0.43 24.97
C GLU A 268 20.31 -0.33 23.93
N ALA A 269 20.22 0.76 23.19
CA ALA A 269 19.28 0.92 22.10
C ALA A 269 19.64 0.06 20.89
N SER A 270 20.95 -0.09 20.59
CA SER A 270 21.44 -0.97 19.52
C SER A 270 21.16 -2.45 19.83
N HIS A 271 21.30 -2.88 21.10
CA HIS A 271 20.96 -4.24 21.53
C HIS A 271 19.47 -4.51 21.50
N LYS A 272 18.61 -3.55 21.89
CA LYS A 272 17.15 -3.68 21.81
C LYS A 272 16.64 -3.68 20.35
N LEU A 273 17.28 -2.93 19.47
CA LEU A 273 17.02 -2.98 18.02
C LEU A 273 17.44 -4.32 17.41
N GLY A 274 18.48 -4.98 17.95
CA GLY A 274 18.89 -6.33 17.55
C GLY A 274 18.20 -7.46 18.32
N SER A 275 17.66 -7.21 19.52
CA SER A 275 17.06 -8.21 20.41
C SER A 275 15.52 -8.18 20.47
N SER A 276 14.85 -7.21 19.85
CA SER A 276 13.39 -7.15 19.76
C SER A 276 12.79 -8.25 18.85
N GLU A 277 13.64 -9.11 18.27
CA GLU A 277 13.22 -10.29 17.50
C GLU A 277 12.91 -11.53 18.37
N ALA A 278 13.22 -11.54 19.67
CA ALA A 278 13.18 -12.77 20.47
C ALA A 278 12.01 -12.95 21.45
N SER A 279 11.09 -11.98 21.60
CA SER A 279 9.94 -12.15 22.51
C SER A 279 8.68 -11.43 22.02
N ARG A 280 7.91 -12.09 21.17
CA ARG A 280 6.51 -11.73 20.93
C ARG A 280 5.63 -12.99 20.90
N THR A 281 5.02 -13.26 22.03
CA THR A 281 3.77 -14.01 22.10
C THR A 281 2.63 -13.11 21.62
N SER A 282 1.94 -13.59 20.59
CA SER A 282 0.55 -13.37 20.16
C SER A 282 -0.20 -12.12 20.63
N THR A 283 -0.41 -11.15 19.74
CA THR A 283 -1.73 -10.55 19.47
C THR A 283 -1.70 -9.96 18.05
N GLY A 284 -2.72 -10.28 17.24
CA GLY A 284 -2.75 -10.05 15.81
C GLY A 284 -2.72 -8.56 15.44
N SER A 285 -1.66 -8.19 14.74
CA SER A 285 -1.57 -6.97 13.94
C SER A 285 -1.11 -7.36 12.55
N THR A 286 -1.97 -7.17 11.58
CA THR A 286 -1.70 -7.42 10.15
C THR A 286 -0.59 -6.50 9.67
N ARG A 287 0.63 -7.03 9.51
CA ARG A 287 1.71 -6.37 8.76
C ARG A 287 1.24 -6.16 7.32
N SER A 288 1.11 -4.91 6.89
CA SER A 288 1.02 -4.59 5.45
C SER A 288 2.39 -4.85 4.82
N THR A 289 2.62 -6.07 4.39
CA THR A 289 3.83 -6.48 3.67
C THR A 289 3.74 -6.06 2.22
N ARG A 290 4.75 -5.34 1.71
CA ARG A 290 4.84 -5.06 0.28
C ARG A 290 5.15 -6.35 -0.46
N LEU A 291 4.28 -6.72 -1.39
CA LEU A 291 4.48 -7.86 -2.26
C LEU A 291 5.54 -7.55 -3.33
N PHE A 292 6.60 -8.37 -3.39
CA PHE A 292 7.58 -8.33 -4.48
C PHE A 292 7.23 -9.40 -5.52
N ALA A 293 7.02 -8.98 -6.77
CA ALA A 293 6.81 -9.91 -7.88
C ALA A 293 8.13 -10.15 -8.63
N PHE A 294 8.47 -11.41 -8.86
CA PHE A 294 9.67 -11.85 -9.58
C PHE A 294 9.26 -12.69 -10.78
N SER A 295 9.89 -12.44 -11.92
CA SER A 295 9.66 -13.18 -13.16
C SER A 295 10.51 -14.46 -13.28
N SER A 296 11.40 -14.73 -12.32
CA SER A 296 12.19 -15.97 -12.25
C SER A 296 12.63 -16.27 -10.81
N SER A 297 12.99 -17.52 -10.54
CA SER A 297 13.58 -17.94 -9.27
C SER A 297 14.95 -17.29 -9.04
N GLN A 298 15.75 -17.10 -10.10
CA GLN A 298 17.05 -16.44 -10.04
C GLN A 298 16.91 -14.93 -9.68
N ALA A 299 15.87 -14.24 -10.16
CA ALA A 299 15.61 -12.87 -9.79
C ALA A 299 15.27 -12.74 -8.29
N TRP A 300 14.53 -13.70 -7.74
CA TRP A 300 14.30 -13.82 -6.30
C TRP A 300 15.62 -14.06 -5.55
N ALA A 301 16.42 -15.06 -5.99
CA ALA A 301 17.71 -15.38 -5.40
C ALA A 301 18.65 -14.18 -5.37
N SER A 302 18.77 -13.44 -6.48
CA SER A 302 19.63 -12.27 -6.60
C SER A 302 19.23 -11.14 -5.63
N ARG A 303 17.93 -10.92 -5.41
CA ARG A 303 17.46 -9.90 -4.46
C ARG A 303 17.79 -10.25 -3.02
N TYR A 304 17.73 -11.52 -2.67
CA TYR A 304 17.93 -11.99 -1.30
C TYR A 304 19.36 -12.56 -1.05
N ALA A 305 20.27 -12.49 -2.06
CA ALA A 305 21.62 -13.02 -1.98
C ALA A 305 22.54 -12.32 -0.96
N THR A 306 22.27 -11.06 -0.62
CA THR A 306 23.10 -10.24 0.30
C THR A 306 22.94 -10.65 1.78
N PHE A 307 21.85 -11.37 2.11
CA PHE A 307 21.62 -11.98 3.42
C PHE A 307 21.11 -13.38 3.18
N VAL A 308 21.44 -14.35 4.05
CA VAL A 308 20.92 -15.73 3.97
C VAL A 308 19.42 -15.72 4.27
N HIS A 309 18.63 -15.16 3.35
CA HIS A 309 17.18 -15.22 3.46
C HIS A 309 16.70 -16.57 2.96
N THR A 310 15.92 -17.23 3.80
CA THR A 310 15.21 -18.47 3.44
C THR A 310 13.75 -18.15 3.14
N SER A 311 13.09 -19.02 2.36
CA SER A 311 11.69 -18.84 2.00
C SER A 311 10.77 -19.89 2.64
N VAL A 312 9.53 -19.49 2.84
CA VAL A 312 8.39 -20.40 3.05
C VAL A 312 7.45 -20.24 1.86
N LEU A 313 7.25 -21.33 1.13
CA LEU A 313 6.60 -21.32 -0.18
C LEU A 313 5.19 -21.89 -0.14
N ALA A 314 4.22 -21.16 -0.72
CA ALA A 314 2.99 -21.74 -1.24
C ALA A 314 3.14 -21.97 -2.75
N ILE A 315 2.86 -23.18 -3.25
CA ILE A 315 2.97 -23.50 -4.67
C ILE A 315 1.60 -23.79 -5.26
N GLY A 316 1.24 -23.08 -6.34
CA GLY A 316 -0.05 -23.29 -7.00
C GLY A 316 -0.33 -22.33 -8.15
N ASN A 317 -1.39 -22.59 -8.91
CA ASN A 317 -1.84 -21.67 -9.97
C ASN A 317 -2.54 -20.43 -9.43
N PHE A 318 -3.12 -20.49 -8.25
CA PHE A 318 -3.80 -19.42 -7.52
C PHE A 318 -4.80 -18.61 -8.36
N ASP A 319 -5.46 -19.26 -9.33
CA ASP A 319 -6.47 -18.58 -10.14
C ASP A 319 -7.73 -18.33 -9.31
N GLY A 320 -8.13 -17.05 -9.24
CA GLY A 320 -9.24 -16.59 -8.45
C GLY A 320 -8.98 -16.45 -6.95
N ILE A 321 -7.86 -16.91 -6.40
CA ILE A 321 -7.50 -16.90 -4.96
C ILE A 321 -8.75 -17.13 -4.06
N HIS A 322 -9.38 -18.27 -4.22
CA HIS A 322 -10.58 -18.70 -3.47
C HIS A 322 -10.24 -19.08 -2.02
N LEU A 323 -11.24 -19.35 -1.18
CA LEU A 323 -11.05 -19.63 0.25
C LEU A 323 -10.01 -20.72 0.51
N GLY A 324 -9.94 -21.78 -0.31
CA GLY A 324 -8.90 -22.81 -0.21
C GLY A 324 -7.49 -22.28 -0.47
N HIS A 325 -7.32 -21.46 -1.50
CA HIS A 325 -6.04 -20.79 -1.74
C HIS A 325 -5.67 -19.82 -0.61
N GLN A 326 -6.66 -19.06 -0.10
CA GLN A 326 -6.44 -18.14 1.03
C GLN A 326 -5.98 -18.86 2.29
N ALA A 327 -6.48 -20.06 2.56
CA ALA A 327 -6.04 -20.88 3.70
C ALA A 327 -4.55 -21.24 3.57
N ILE A 328 -4.13 -21.73 2.39
CA ILE A 328 -2.71 -22.06 2.12
C ILE A 328 -1.83 -20.82 2.27
N LEU A 329 -2.25 -19.69 1.67
CA LEU A 329 -1.46 -18.46 1.66
C LEU A 329 -1.34 -17.83 3.07
N ARG A 330 -2.40 -17.84 3.89
CA ARG A 330 -2.33 -17.39 5.29
C ARG A 330 -1.42 -18.28 6.13
N ALA A 331 -1.55 -19.61 6.01
CA ALA A 331 -0.66 -20.54 6.69
C ALA A 331 0.81 -20.34 6.28
N THR A 332 1.06 -19.96 5.01
CA THR A 332 2.40 -19.63 4.51
C THR A 332 2.95 -18.37 5.20
N VAL A 333 2.15 -17.32 5.34
CA VAL A 333 2.54 -16.10 6.06
C VAL A 333 2.84 -16.40 7.53
N GLU A 334 1.96 -17.13 8.21
CA GLU A 334 2.13 -17.51 9.62
C GLU A 334 3.41 -18.37 9.83
N ARG A 335 3.63 -19.36 8.95
CA ARG A 335 4.82 -20.21 9.03
C ARG A 335 6.10 -19.44 8.72
N ALA A 336 6.07 -18.53 7.76
CA ALA A 336 7.21 -17.67 7.43
C ALA A 336 7.59 -16.76 8.60
N GLN A 337 6.62 -16.17 9.28
CA GLN A 337 6.85 -15.38 10.50
C GLN A 337 7.50 -16.23 11.60
N ALA A 338 7.00 -17.44 11.83
CA ALA A 338 7.55 -18.35 12.85
C ALA A 338 8.99 -18.80 12.54
N LEU A 339 9.37 -18.87 11.28
CA LEU A 339 10.71 -19.30 10.84
C LEU A 339 11.64 -18.11 10.51
N ASN A 340 11.20 -16.88 10.69
CA ASN A 340 11.90 -15.66 10.24
C ASN A 340 12.37 -15.76 8.78
N ALA A 341 11.46 -16.18 7.90
CA ALA A 341 11.69 -16.43 6.48
C ALA A 341 10.74 -15.59 5.62
N VAL A 342 11.03 -15.45 4.32
CA VAL A 342 10.22 -14.68 3.38
C VAL A 342 8.98 -15.48 2.98
N SER A 343 7.78 -14.98 3.25
CA SER A 343 6.53 -15.58 2.80
C SER A 343 6.36 -15.40 1.29
N THR A 344 6.41 -16.52 0.54
CA THR A 344 6.50 -16.47 -0.92
C THR A 344 5.43 -17.35 -1.57
N ALA A 345 4.72 -16.83 -2.57
CA ALA A 345 3.89 -17.64 -3.47
C ALA A 345 4.68 -17.94 -4.76
N LEU A 346 4.72 -19.20 -5.15
CA LEU A 346 5.25 -19.66 -6.43
C LEU A 346 4.10 -20.01 -7.36
N THR A 347 3.95 -19.26 -8.45
CA THR A 347 2.89 -19.45 -9.44
C THR A 347 3.43 -19.41 -10.87
N PHE A 348 2.57 -19.66 -11.85
CA PHE A 348 2.96 -19.81 -13.25
C PHE A 348 2.15 -18.88 -14.16
N ASP A 349 2.82 -18.30 -15.17
CA ASP A 349 2.17 -17.54 -16.24
C ASP A 349 2.97 -17.70 -17.55
N PRO A 350 2.35 -18.23 -18.63
CA PRO A 350 1.01 -18.81 -18.69
C PRO A 350 0.81 -20.02 -17.76
N SER A 351 -0.46 -20.38 -17.49
CA SER A 351 -0.74 -21.55 -16.66
C SER A 351 -0.27 -22.85 -17.34
N PRO A 352 0.14 -23.89 -16.57
CA PRO A 352 0.61 -25.16 -17.14
C PRO A 352 -0.36 -25.76 -18.16
N ARG A 353 -1.67 -25.72 -17.90
CA ARG A 353 -2.68 -26.24 -18.84
C ARG A 353 -2.75 -25.45 -20.14
N LYS A 354 -2.52 -24.12 -20.10
CA LYS A 354 -2.54 -23.28 -21.30
C LYS A 354 -1.39 -23.60 -22.26
N VAL A 355 -0.25 -24.09 -21.75
CA VAL A 355 0.91 -24.49 -22.54
C VAL A 355 0.82 -25.94 -23.02
N LEU A 356 0.40 -26.85 -22.12
CA LEU A 356 0.40 -28.28 -22.42
C LEU A 356 -0.85 -28.76 -23.20
N HIS A 357 -2.00 -28.12 -22.96
CA HIS A 357 -3.29 -28.50 -23.51
C HIS A 357 -4.11 -27.23 -23.84
N PRO A 358 -3.68 -26.40 -24.79
CA PRO A 358 -4.30 -25.10 -25.07
C PRO A 358 -5.78 -25.18 -25.42
N GLU A 359 -6.18 -26.22 -26.17
CA GLU A 359 -7.58 -26.42 -26.60
C GLU A 359 -8.55 -26.74 -25.45
N SER A 360 -8.04 -27.29 -24.33
CA SER A 360 -8.85 -27.65 -23.16
C SER A 360 -8.52 -26.83 -21.92
N ALA A 361 -7.72 -25.79 -22.07
CA ALA A 361 -7.33 -24.93 -20.95
C ALA A 361 -8.56 -24.18 -20.42
N PRO A 362 -8.81 -24.21 -19.11
CA PRO A 362 -9.94 -23.48 -18.52
C PRO A 362 -9.71 -21.97 -18.59
N LEU A 363 -10.78 -21.22 -18.87
CA LEU A 363 -10.76 -19.76 -18.83
C LEU A 363 -10.36 -19.24 -17.44
N ARG A 364 -9.58 -18.17 -17.41
CA ARG A 364 -9.08 -17.59 -16.15
C ARG A 364 -10.19 -16.83 -15.40
N LEU A 365 -10.24 -17.06 -14.07
CA LEU A 365 -11.12 -16.34 -13.14
C LEU A 365 -10.60 -14.93 -12.82
N SER A 366 -9.30 -14.71 -12.96
CA SER A 366 -8.65 -13.48 -12.51
C SER A 366 -7.53 -13.04 -13.45
N THR A 367 -7.33 -11.73 -13.52
CA THR A 367 -6.14 -11.14 -14.16
C THR A 367 -4.91 -11.30 -13.27
N ASN A 368 -3.72 -11.10 -13.84
CA ASN A 368 -2.48 -11.07 -13.06
C ASN A 368 -2.48 -9.92 -12.05
N ALA A 369 -2.98 -8.74 -12.44
CA ALA A 369 -3.09 -7.58 -11.56
C ALA A 369 -3.96 -7.89 -10.33
N GLN A 370 -5.15 -8.46 -10.53
CA GLN A 370 -6.02 -8.88 -9.41
C GLN A 370 -5.34 -9.91 -8.50
N ARG A 371 -4.61 -10.89 -9.06
CA ARG A 371 -3.88 -11.86 -8.23
C ARG A 371 -2.83 -11.18 -7.37
N MET A 372 -2.07 -10.21 -7.92
CA MET A 372 -1.07 -9.46 -7.16
C MET A 372 -1.69 -8.66 -6.02
N GLU A 373 -2.81 -7.98 -6.26
CA GLU A 373 -3.56 -7.27 -5.22
C GLU A 373 -3.99 -8.20 -4.08
N TRP A 374 -4.51 -9.39 -4.41
CA TRP A 374 -4.97 -10.33 -3.38
C TRP A 374 -3.83 -11.01 -2.64
N PHE A 375 -2.70 -11.32 -3.28
CA PHE A 375 -1.50 -11.78 -2.60
C PHE A 375 -1.02 -10.74 -1.58
N ASN A 376 -0.97 -9.47 -1.99
CA ASN A 376 -0.60 -8.36 -1.11
C ASN A 376 -1.59 -8.21 0.06
N ALA A 377 -2.89 -8.26 -0.20
CA ALA A 377 -3.93 -8.17 0.83
C ALA A 377 -3.89 -9.33 1.85
N LEU A 378 -3.34 -10.48 1.47
CA LEU A 378 -3.13 -11.63 2.36
C LEU A 378 -1.81 -11.56 3.14
N GLY A 379 -0.98 -10.54 2.90
CA GLY A 379 0.24 -10.29 3.65
C GLY A 379 1.47 -11.08 3.18
N LEU A 380 1.46 -11.60 1.94
CA LEU A 380 2.67 -12.20 1.37
C LEU A 380 3.73 -11.14 1.09
N GLU A 381 4.99 -11.52 1.26
CA GLU A 381 6.16 -10.65 1.01
C GLU A 381 6.69 -10.78 -0.41
N ALA A 382 6.55 -11.96 -1.03
CA ALA A 382 7.04 -12.21 -2.37
C ALA A 382 6.09 -13.08 -3.20
N VAL A 383 6.08 -12.86 -4.51
CA VAL A 383 5.49 -13.75 -5.51
C VAL A 383 6.50 -14.01 -6.60
N VAL A 384 6.77 -15.27 -6.86
CA VAL A 384 7.56 -15.71 -8.02
C VAL A 384 6.60 -16.21 -9.09
N VAL A 385 6.53 -15.50 -10.21
CA VAL A 385 5.72 -15.87 -11.36
C VAL A 385 6.65 -16.49 -12.39
N LEU A 386 6.75 -17.81 -12.39
CA LEU A 386 7.59 -18.51 -13.37
C LEU A 386 6.90 -18.58 -14.74
N PRO A 387 7.59 -18.19 -15.82
CA PRO A 387 7.16 -18.52 -17.17
C PRO A 387 7.06 -20.05 -17.31
N PHE A 388 5.84 -20.56 -17.52
CA PHE A 388 5.70 -22.01 -17.75
C PHE A 388 6.03 -22.32 -19.20
N THR A 389 7.22 -22.88 -19.43
CA THR A 389 7.73 -23.27 -20.74
C THR A 389 7.74 -24.80 -20.89
N LEU A 390 7.90 -25.27 -22.12
CA LEU A 390 8.08 -26.71 -22.37
C LEU A 390 9.37 -27.27 -21.72
N GLU A 391 10.38 -26.43 -21.52
CA GLU A 391 11.61 -26.79 -20.80
C GLU A 391 11.32 -27.03 -19.32
N LEU A 392 10.62 -26.06 -18.65
CA LEU A 392 10.18 -26.21 -17.27
C LEU A 392 9.30 -27.47 -17.09
N ALA A 393 8.42 -27.74 -18.05
CA ALA A 393 7.53 -28.90 -18.04
C ALA A 393 8.27 -30.25 -18.16
N ARG A 394 9.52 -30.26 -18.64
CA ARG A 394 10.36 -31.47 -18.74
C ARG A 394 11.13 -31.80 -17.47
N LEU A 395 11.25 -30.88 -16.54
CA LEU A 395 11.94 -31.12 -15.27
C LEU A 395 11.27 -32.28 -14.52
N SER A 396 12.04 -33.26 -14.12
CA SER A 396 11.59 -34.29 -13.20
C SER A 396 11.19 -33.67 -11.85
N PRO A 397 10.37 -34.31 -11.02
CA PRO A 397 10.06 -33.82 -9.69
C PRO A 397 11.29 -33.47 -8.85
N THR A 398 12.33 -34.29 -8.91
CA THR A 398 13.60 -34.10 -8.18
C THR A 398 14.33 -32.85 -8.69
N GLU A 399 14.50 -32.71 -10.00
CA GLU A 399 15.16 -31.52 -10.59
C GLU A 399 14.41 -30.23 -10.25
N PHE A 400 13.08 -30.25 -10.30
CA PHE A 400 12.27 -29.07 -9.90
C PHE A 400 12.55 -28.69 -8.44
N VAL A 401 12.58 -29.66 -7.53
CA VAL A 401 12.87 -29.40 -6.11
C VAL A 401 14.30 -28.89 -5.93
N GLU A 402 15.29 -29.58 -6.49
CA GLU A 402 16.71 -29.26 -6.28
C GLU A 402 17.12 -27.94 -6.91
N GLN A 403 16.65 -27.63 -8.12
CA GLN A 403 17.03 -26.41 -8.84
C GLN A 403 16.25 -25.19 -8.39
N ILE A 404 14.92 -25.30 -8.26
CA ILE A 404 14.07 -24.12 -8.01
C ILE A 404 13.83 -23.93 -6.51
N LEU A 405 13.42 -24.97 -5.78
CA LEU A 405 13.05 -24.79 -4.37
C LEU A 405 14.28 -24.68 -3.47
N VAL A 406 15.26 -25.55 -3.65
CA VAL A 406 16.43 -25.62 -2.77
C VAL A 406 17.49 -24.61 -3.18
N ARG A 407 17.98 -24.69 -4.43
CA ARG A 407 19.09 -23.87 -4.91
C ARG A 407 18.70 -22.39 -5.04
N ASP A 408 17.59 -22.09 -5.73
CA ASP A 408 17.24 -20.72 -6.06
C ASP A 408 16.41 -20.02 -4.96
N LEU A 409 15.45 -20.72 -4.35
CA LEU A 409 14.53 -20.14 -3.38
C LEU A 409 14.88 -20.43 -1.91
N HIS A 410 15.94 -21.17 -1.63
CA HIS A 410 16.45 -21.49 -0.28
C HIS A 410 15.33 -21.87 0.70
N VAL A 411 14.49 -22.83 0.27
CA VAL A 411 13.25 -23.16 0.95
C VAL A 411 13.47 -23.78 2.32
N ARG A 412 12.70 -23.33 3.32
CA ARG A 412 12.63 -23.88 4.69
C ARG A 412 11.33 -24.65 4.93
N ALA A 413 10.26 -24.25 4.25
CA ALA A 413 9.01 -24.99 4.29
C ALA A 413 8.21 -24.78 2.99
N VAL A 414 7.49 -25.81 2.57
CA VAL A 414 6.56 -25.77 1.42
C VAL A 414 5.16 -26.08 1.91
N LEU A 415 4.20 -25.25 1.56
CA LEU A 415 2.78 -25.44 1.87
C LEU A 415 2.01 -25.74 0.60
N VAL A 416 1.30 -26.85 0.57
CA VAL A 416 0.52 -27.31 -0.58
C VAL A 416 -0.80 -27.95 -0.14
N GLY A 417 -1.77 -28.03 -1.04
CA GLY A 417 -2.98 -28.83 -0.81
C GLY A 417 -2.71 -30.34 -0.97
N GLU A 418 -3.59 -31.18 -0.43
CA GLU A 418 -3.49 -32.65 -0.46
C GLU A 418 -3.35 -33.24 -1.88
N ASN A 419 -3.96 -32.60 -2.88
CA ASN A 419 -3.97 -33.07 -4.27
C ASN A 419 -2.86 -32.43 -5.12
N PHE A 420 -1.81 -31.89 -4.50
CA PHE A 420 -0.73 -31.23 -5.22
C PHE A 420 0.06 -32.21 -6.07
N ARG A 421 0.29 -31.83 -7.34
CA ARG A 421 1.09 -32.59 -8.31
C ARG A 421 2.08 -31.66 -8.98
N PHE A 422 3.29 -32.15 -9.26
CA PHE A 422 4.37 -31.37 -9.85
C PHE A 422 5.36 -32.23 -10.67
N GLY A 423 6.25 -31.54 -11.38
CA GLY A 423 7.25 -32.15 -12.24
C GLY A 423 6.67 -32.74 -13.54
N HIS A 424 7.54 -33.33 -14.35
CA HIS A 424 7.19 -33.90 -15.67
C HIS A 424 6.01 -34.88 -15.59
N LYS A 425 4.99 -34.65 -16.41
CA LYS A 425 3.73 -35.43 -16.45
C LYS A 425 3.05 -35.59 -15.09
N GLN A 426 3.25 -34.64 -14.16
CA GLN A 426 2.70 -34.67 -12.80
C GLN A 426 3.13 -35.91 -11.98
N ALA A 427 4.33 -36.43 -12.25
CA ALA A 427 4.84 -37.66 -11.61
C ALA A 427 5.13 -37.43 -10.11
N GLY A 428 5.37 -36.21 -9.66
CA GLY A 428 5.54 -35.85 -8.25
C GLY A 428 4.20 -35.64 -7.53
N ASP A 429 4.13 -36.16 -6.31
CA ASP A 429 3.01 -35.96 -5.39
C ASP A 429 3.50 -35.46 -4.02
N VAL A 430 2.58 -35.29 -3.10
CA VAL A 430 2.89 -34.82 -1.74
C VAL A 430 3.81 -35.77 -0.98
N SER A 431 3.68 -37.08 -1.21
CA SER A 431 4.55 -38.11 -0.59
C SER A 431 6.00 -37.95 -1.05
N LEU A 432 6.20 -37.84 -2.36
CA LEU A 432 7.53 -37.61 -2.94
C LEU A 432 8.10 -36.26 -2.48
N LEU A 433 7.30 -35.21 -2.47
CA LEU A 433 7.73 -33.88 -1.98
C LEU A 433 8.19 -33.94 -0.52
N THR A 434 7.45 -34.67 0.34
CA THR A 434 7.82 -34.87 1.75
C THR A 434 9.12 -35.66 1.89
N GLY A 435 9.32 -36.68 1.06
CA GLY A 435 10.59 -37.46 1.01
C GLY A 435 11.78 -36.56 0.62
N LEU A 436 11.61 -35.75 -0.43
CA LEU A 436 12.62 -34.79 -0.88
C LEU A 436 12.86 -33.69 0.18
N GLY A 437 11.81 -33.23 0.88
CA GLY A 437 11.94 -32.31 1.98
C GLY A 437 12.84 -32.83 3.10
N LYS A 438 12.64 -34.08 3.51
CA LYS A 438 13.53 -34.75 4.50
C LYS A 438 14.98 -34.85 4.00
N LYS A 439 15.17 -35.16 2.72
CA LYS A 439 16.51 -35.26 2.11
C LYS A 439 17.24 -33.93 2.06
N HIS A 440 16.54 -32.83 1.76
CA HIS A 440 17.11 -31.51 1.52
C HIS A 440 16.93 -30.53 2.70
N GLY A 441 16.33 -30.94 3.81
CA GLY A 441 16.24 -30.17 5.04
C GLY A 441 15.15 -29.10 5.05
N PHE A 442 14.02 -29.32 4.38
CA PHE A 442 12.87 -28.42 4.45
C PHE A 442 11.57 -29.17 4.85
N ASP A 443 10.67 -28.45 5.53
CA ASP A 443 9.38 -29.00 5.95
C ASP A 443 8.36 -29.00 4.82
N VAL A 444 7.44 -29.98 4.80
CA VAL A 444 6.27 -29.98 3.93
C VAL A 444 5.01 -29.98 4.78
N VAL A 445 4.19 -28.94 4.62
CA VAL A 445 2.93 -28.76 5.33
C VAL A 445 1.77 -28.97 4.36
N ILE A 446 0.95 -29.96 4.65
CA ILE A 446 -0.25 -30.26 3.85
C ILE A 446 -1.41 -29.48 4.45
N VAL A 447 -2.01 -28.57 3.66
CA VAL A 447 -3.17 -27.79 4.09
C VAL A 447 -4.43 -28.52 3.62
N PRO A 448 -5.35 -28.87 4.53
CA PRO A 448 -6.58 -29.56 4.17
C PRO A 448 -7.49 -28.69 3.30
N PRO A 449 -8.36 -29.31 2.48
CA PRO A 449 -9.29 -28.58 1.63
C PRO A 449 -10.30 -27.80 2.47
N VAL A 450 -10.60 -26.56 2.05
CA VAL A 450 -11.67 -25.80 2.66
C VAL A 450 -13.02 -26.29 2.12
N VAL A 451 -13.92 -26.63 3.04
CA VAL A 451 -15.29 -27.07 2.73
C VAL A 451 -16.27 -25.94 3.06
N TYR A 452 -17.10 -25.58 2.11
CA TYR A 452 -18.18 -24.61 2.30
C TYR A 452 -19.53 -25.30 2.05
N ARG A 453 -20.38 -25.43 3.09
CA ARG A 453 -21.69 -26.08 3.04
C ARG A 453 -21.69 -27.50 2.45
N GLY A 454 -20.66 -28.28 2.78
CA GLY A 454 -20.51 -29.66 2.33
C GLY A 454 -19.80 -29.82 0.97
N GLU A 455 -19.45 -28.73 0.29
CA GLU A 455 -18.76 -28.74 -1.01
C GLU A 455 -17.30 -28.27 -0.86
N VAL A 456 -16.35 -28.98 -1.45
CA VAL A 456 -14.93 -28.60 -1.47
C VAL A 456 -14.74 -27.39 -2.39
N VAL A 457 -14.17 -26.31 -1.85
CA VAL A 457 -13.94 -25.08 -2.60
C VAL A 457 -12.81 -25.28 -3.62
N SER A 458 -13.12 -25.07 -4.90
CA SER A 458 -12.16 -25.20 -6.01
C SER A 458 -12.40 -24.20 -7.13
N SER A 459 -11.35 -23.86 -7.88
CA SER A 459 -11.46 -23.00 -9.07
C SER A 459 -12.41 -23.57 -10.14
N THR A 460 -12.52 -24.90 -10.23
CA THR A 460 -13.41 -25.58 -11.20
C THR A 460 -14.88 -25.29 -10.89
N ILE A 461 -15.29 -25.42 -9.64
CA ILE A 461 -16.65 -25.13 -9.21
C ILE A 461 -16.95 -23.65 -9.43
N ILE A 462 -16.04 -22.78 -9.02
CA ILE A 462 -16.24 -21.32 -9.18
C ILE A 462 -16.40 -20.92 -10.64
N ARG A 463 -15.65 -21.54 -11.56
CA ARG A 463 -15.81 -21.29 -13.01
C ARG A 463 -17.19 -21.70 -13.50
N ARG A 464 -17.69 -22.85 -13.06
CA ARG A 464 -19.03 -23.32 -13.38
C ARG A 464 -20.09 -22.32 -12.89
N GLU A 465 -20.02 -21.94 -11.60
CA GLU A 465 -20.99 -21.02 -11.01
C GLU A 465 -21.00 -19.65 -11.72
N VAL A 466 -19.81 -19.11 -12.06
CA VAL A 466 -19.70 -17.87 -12.82
C VAL A 466 -20.29 -18.03 -14.22
N ALA A 467 -19.95 -19.11 -14.94
CA ALA A 467 -20.43 -19.38 -16.28
C ALA A 467 -21.96 -19.60 -16.34
N GLU A 468 -22.56 -20.13 -15.27
CA GLU A 468 -24.02 -20.31 -15.11
C GLU A 468 -24.71 -19.04 -14.59
N GLY A 469 -23.92 -18.07 -14.09
CA GLY A 469 -24.41 -16.78 -13.60
C GLY A 469 -24.77 -16.76 -12.11
N ASP A 470 -24.52 -17.84 -11.35
CA ASP A 470 -24.62 -17.78 -9.88
C ASP A 470 -23.37 -17.12 -9.26
N VAL A 471 -23.23 -15.83 -9.57
CA VAL A 471 -22.16 -14.99 -9.02
C VAL A 471 -22.26 -14.86 -7.49
N SER A 472 -23.44 -15.13 -6.90
CA SER A 472 -23.65 -15.10 -5.46
C SER A 472 -22.98 -16.29 -4.79
N HIS A 473 -23.09 -17.49 -5.35
CA HIS A 473 -22.40 -18.68 -4.86
C HIS A 473 -20.90 -18.59 -5.12
N ALA A 474 -20.50 -18.24 -6.34
CA ALA A 474 -19.11 -17.98 -6.69
C ALA A 474 -18.45 -17.01 -5.70
N GLY A 475 -19.13 -15.90 -5.37
CA GLY A 475 -18.62 -14.92 -4.41
C GLY A 475 -18.42 -15.46 -2.99
N ARG A 476 -19.27 -16.40 -2.54
CA ARG A 476 -19.10 -17.08 -1.25
C ARG A 476 -17.86 -17.99 -1.23
N LEU A 477 -17.64 -18.73 -2.30
CA LEU A 477 -16.47 -19.60 -2.47
C LEU A 477 -15.16 -18.81 -2.64
N LEU A 478 -15.24 -17.61 -3.26
CA LEU A 478 -14.13 -16.69 -3.38
C LEU A 478 -13.83 -15.91 -2.07
N GLY A 479 -14.80 -15.83 -1.13
CA GLY A 479 -14.72 -14.96 0.04
C GLY A 479 -14.89 -13.46 -0.29
N ARG A 480 -15.22 -13.12 -1.53
CA ARG A 480 -15.46 -11.76 -2.06
C ARG A 480 -16.31 -11.82 -3.33
N PRO A 481 -17.00 -10.73 -3.75
CA PRO A 481 -17.68 -10.71 -5.03
C PRO A 481 -16.74 -11.04 -6.20
N PHE A 482 -17.21 -11.81 -7.18
CA PHE A 482 -16.52 -11.97 -8.46
C PHE A 482 -16.46 -10.59 -9.15
N ALA A 483 -15.35 -10.26 -9.81
CA ALA A 483 -15.13 -8.94 -10.38
C ALA A 483 -14.51 -9.00 -11.76
N LEU A 484 -15.02 -8.14 -12.66
CA LEU A 484 -14.43 -7.85 -13.97
C LEU A 484 -13.71 -6.51 -13.92
N THR A 485 -12.53 -6.44 -14.48
CA THR A 485 -11.73 -5.19 -14.62
C THR A 485 -11.45 -4.92 -16.08
N GLY A 486 -11.25 -3.65 -16.42
CA GLY A 486 -10.82 -3.28 -17.76
C GLY A 486 -11.01 -1.81 -18.07
N GLU A 487 -10.76 -1.45 -19.32
CA GLU A 487 -10.94 -0.10 -19.83
C GLU A 487 -12.42 0.20 -20.06
N VAL A 488 -12.78 1.47 -19.92
CA VAL A 488 -14.11 1.96 -20.32
C VAL A 488 -14.08 2.27 -21.80
N ILE A 489 -14.81 1.46 -22.57
CA ILE A 489 -14.84 1.57 -24.03
C ILE A 489 -16.06 2.35 -24.52
N SER A 490 -15.98 2.92 -25.71
CA SER A 490 -17.08 3.64 -26.34
C SER A 490 -18.27 2.71 -26.59
N GLY A 491 -19.45 3.07 -26.10
CA GLY A 491 -20.70 2.37 -26.33
C GLY A 491 -21.46 2.91 -27.55
N THR A 492 -22.48 2.19 -28.01
CA THR A 492 -23.36 2.61 -29.12
C THR A 492 -24.23 3.84 -28.81
N GLY A 493 -24.19 4.36 -27.56
CA GLY A 493 -24.96 5.51 -27.12
C GLY A 493 -26.47 5.23 -26.97
N THR A 494 -26.91 3.99 -27.13
CA THR A 494 -28.35 3.61 -27.05
C THR A 494 -28.94 3.95 -25.67
N GLY A 495 -28.18 3.79 -24.59
CA GLY A 495 -28.60 4.17 -23.23
C GLY A 495 -28.89 5.67 -23.05
N ARG A 496 -28.21 6.55 -23.80
CA ARG A 496 -28.46 8.01 -23.77
C ARG A 496 -29.84 8.37 -24.37
N ARG A 497 -30.32 7.58 -25.32
CA ARG A 497 -31.67 7.77 -25.92
C ARG A 497 -32.79 7.46 -24.94
N PHE A 498 -32.53 6.64 -23.89
CA PHE A 498 -33.56 6.17 -22.94
C PHE A 498 -33.38 6.74 -21.51
N THR A 499 -32.59 7.79 -21.31
CA THR A 499 -32.37 8.46 -20.01
C THR A 499 -31.62 7.62 -18.95
N PHE A 500 -31.00 6.49 -19.33
CA PHE A 500 -30.19 5.66 -18.45
C PHE A 500 -28.73 5.57 -18.98
N PRO A 501 -27.86 6.53 -18.66
CA PRO A 501 -26.49 6.49 -19.14
C PRO A 501 -25.75 5.26 -18.59
N THR A 502 -25.02 4.56 -19.46
CA THR A 502 -24.24 3.37 -19.12
C THR A 502 -22.77 3.57 -19.46
N LEU A 503 -21.91 3.00 -18.65
CA LEU A 503 -20.50 2.79 -18.93
C LEU A 503 -20.32 1.39 -19.51
N ASN A 504 -19.49 1.25 -20.53
CA ASN A 504 -19.19 -0.03 -21.16
C ASN A 504 -17.81 -0.48 -20.74
N LEU A 505 -17.70 -1.70 -20.17
CA LEU A 505 -16.45 -2.31 -19.80
C LEU A 505 -15.89 -3.16 -20.94
N GLY A 506 -14.65 -2.95 -21.31
CA GLY A 506 -13.82 -3.90 -22.07
C GLY A 506 -13.13 -4.85 -21.09
N PRO A 507 -13.69 -6.03 -20.78
CA PRO A 507 -13.19 -6.89 -19.73
C PRO A 507 -11.85 -7.53 -20.11
N GLU A 508 -10.91 -7.54 -19.18
CA GLU A 508 -9.58 -8.20 -19.30
C GLU A 508 -9.65 -9.70 -18.93
N GLN A 509 -10.70 -10.13 -18.24
CA GLN A 509 -10.90 -11.52 -17.85
C GLN A 509 -11.36 -12.36 -19.04
N GLU A 510 -10.87 -13.60 -19.10
CA GLU A 510 -11.30 -14.57 -20.10
C GLU A 510 -12.70 -15.13 -19.79
N LEU A 511 -13.02 -15.33 -18.51
CA LEU A 511 -14.32 -15.84 -18.06
C LEU A 511 -15.27 -14.69 -17.70
N LEU A 512 -16.43 -14.67 -18.35
CA LEU A 512 -17.52 -13.74 -18.06
C LEU A 512 -18.70 -14.48 -17.43
N PRO A 513 -19.50 -13.84 -16.57
CA PRO A 513 -20.78 -14.41 -16.10
C PRO A 513 -21.77 -14.63 -17.25
N ALA A 514 -22.71 -15.54 -17.04
CA ALA A 514 -23.81 -15.77 -17.99
C ALA A 514 -24.53 -14.48 -18.37
N ARG A 515 -25.14 -14.46 -19.55
CA ARG A 515 -25.95 -13.32 -20.01
C ARG A 515 -27.09 -13.03 -19.05
N GLY A 516 -27.32 -11.75 -18.76
CA GLY A 516 -28.36 -11.32 -17.84
C GLY A 516 -28.07 -10.01 -17.16
N VAL A 517 -28.93 -9.62 -16.26
CA VAL A 517 -28.83 -8.38 -15.48
C VAL A 517 -28.44 -8.71 -14.06
N TYR A 518 -27.47 -7.96 -13.53
CA TYR A 518 -26.83 -8.21 -12.25
C TYR A 518 -26.86 -6.98 -11.34
N ILE A 519 -27.03 -7.20 -10.05
CA ILE A 519 -26.71 -6.21 -9.02
C ILE A 519 -25.20 -6.19 -8.87
N THR A 520 -24.61 -5.00 -9.02
CA THR A 520 -23.17 -4.83 -9.01
C THR A 520 -22.75 -3.63 -8.15
N ARG A 521 -21.46 -3.56 -7.81
CA ARG A 521 -20.79 -2.34 -7.39
C ARG A 521 -19.67 -2.04 -8.35
N THR A 522 -19.57 -0.80 -8.76
CA THR A 522 -18.55 -0.32 -9.70
C THR A 522 -17.56 0.56 -8.97
N CYS A 523 -16.30 0.19 -9.02
CA CYS A 523 -15.17 1.01 -8.57
C CYS A 523 -14.57 1.68 -9.81
N ILE A 524 -14.44 2.98 -9.78
CA ILE A 524 -13.85 3.79 -10.85
C ILE A 524 -12.44 4.14 -10.44
N GLU A 525 -11.49 3.98 -11.35
CA GLU A 525 -10.10 4.32 -11.09
C GLU A 525 -9.97 5.81 -10.70
N GLY A 526 -9.23 6.09 -9.63
CA GLY A 526 -9.08 7.43 -9.07
C GLY A 526 -10.18 7.87 -8.11
N GLU A 527 -11.27 7.10 -7.95
CA GLU A 527 -12.30 7.37 -6.94
C GLU A 527 -12.13 6.49 -5.70
N SER A 528 -12.25 7.08 -4.52
CA SER A 528 -12.14 6.36 -3.24
C SER A 528 -13.37 5.54 -2.89
N ARG A 529 -14.53 5.83 -3.48
CA ARG A 529 -15.80 5.14 -3.20
C ARG A 529 -16.22 4.23 -4.35
N SER A 530 -16.92 3.14 -4.02
CA SER A 530 -17.60 2.30 -4.99
C SER A 530 -19.05 2.73 -5.17
N HIS A 531 -19.53 2.79 -6.41
CA HIS A 531 -20.91 3.11 -6.78
C HIS A 531 -21.78 1.86 -6.75
N ARG A 532 -23.01 2.00 -6.28
CA ARG A 532 -24.05 0.99 -6.51
C ARG A 532 -24.41 1.01 -8.01
N SER A 533 -24.58 -0.15 -8.59
CA SER A 533 -24.79 -0.25 -10.03
C SER A 533 -25.65 -1.45 -10.41
N VAL A 534 -26.19 -1.40 -11.61
CA VAL A 534 -26.83 -2.53 -12.31
C VAL A 534 -26.04 -2.76 -13.59
N THR A 535 -25.63 -4.00 -13.83
CA THR A 535 -24.82 -4.36 -15.01
C THR A 535 -25.56 -5.38 -15.86
N ASN A 536 -25.66 -5.10 -17.14
CA ASN A 536 -26.16 -6.02 -18.16
C ASN A 536 -24.98 -6.70 -18.87
N ILE A 537 -24.98 -8.02 -18.93
CA ILE A 537 -24.12 -8.82 -19.80
C ILE A 537 -24.99 -9.32 -20.94
N GLY A 538 -24.79 -8.81 -22.15
CA GLY A 538 -25.56 -9.11 -23.33
C GLY A 538 -24.69 -9.33 -24.56
N THR A 539 -25.34 -9.56 -25.71
CA THR A 539 -24.67 -9.69 -27.00
C THR A 539 -24.84 -8.44 -27.84
N ARG A 540 -23.78 -7.99 -28.47
CA ARG A 540 -23.82 -6.97 -29.52
C ARG A 540 -23.64 -7.62 -30.90
N PRO A 541 -24.50 -7.33 -31.87
CA PRO A 541 -24.18 -7.62 -33.25
C PRO A 541 -22.94 -6.82 -33.68
N THR A 542 -21.96 -7.50 -34.24
CA THR A 542 -20.77 -6.87 -34.85
C THR A 542 -20.67 -7.32 -36.30
N PHE A 543 -19.90 -6.61 -37.14
CA PHE A 543 -19.70 -6.98 -38.56
C PHE A 543 -19.10 -8.39 -38.75
N ASN A 544 -18.42 -8.94 -37.72
CA ASN A 544 -17.77 -10.27 -37.72
C ASN A 544 -18.43 -11.29 -36.78
N GLY A 545 -19.68 -11.08 -36.33
CA GLY A 545 -20.38 -11.97 -35.40
C GLY A 545 -20.99 -11.24 -34.21
N SER A 546 -21.22 -11.94 -33.09
CA SER A 546 -21.75 -11.34 -31.87
C SER A 546 -20.65 -11.31 -30.79
N SER A 547 -20.31 -10.14 -30.32
CA SER A 547 -19.42 -9.98 -29.12
C SER A 547 -20.26 -9.78 -27.86
N LEU A 548 -19.76 -10.27 -26.71
CA LEU A 548 -20.36 -9.97 -25.42
C LEU A 548 -20.10 -8.50 -25.04
N SER A 549 -21.10 -7.82 -24.49
CA SER A 549 -21.01 -6.48 -23.95
C SER A 549 -21.28 -6.49 -22.45
N VAL A 550 -20.55 -5.68 -21.70
CA VAL A 550 -20.72 -5.46 -20.27
C VAL A 550 -21.09 -3.99 -20.07
N GLU A 551 -22.37 -3.72 -19.88
CA GLU A 551 -22.93 -2.37 -19.76
C GLU A 551 -23.39 -2.10 -18.34
N THR A 552 -22.83 -1.08 -17.70
CA THR A 552 -23.05 -0.76 -16.30
C THR A 552 -23.73 0.60 -16.14
N HIS A 553 -24.88 0.61 -15.47
CA HIS A 553 -25.60 1.82 -15.05
C HIS A 553 -25.32 2.11 -13.58
N LEU A 554 -24.79 3.31 -13.27
CA LEU A 554 -24.52 3.74 -11.91
C LEU A 554 -25.81 4.30 -11.27
N LEU A 555 -26.11 3.87 -10.03
CA LEU A 555 -27.32 4.25 -9.30
C LEU A 555 -27.16 5.49 -8.44
N ASP A 556 -25.93 5.84 -8.07
CA ASP A 556 -25.63 6.92 -7.12
C ASP A 556 -25.44 8.27 -7.83
N SER A 557 -24.39 8.41 -8.60
CA SER A 557 -24.06 9.62 -9.37
C SER A 557 -23.22 9.24 -10.56
N GLN A 558 -23.34 9.97 -11.64
CA GLN A 558 -22.44 9.81 -12.78
C GLN A 558 -21.07 10.41 -12.43
N PRO A 559 -19.96 9.84 -12.93
CA PRO A 559 -18.63 10.42 -12.77
C PRO A 559 -18.55 11.77 -13.49
N ALA A 560 -17.66 12.65 -13.01
CA ALA A 560 -17.47 14.00 -13.56
C ALA A 560 -16.96 14.01 -15.02
N GLY A 561 -16.49 12.87 -15.53
CA GLY A 561 -16.03 12.65 -16.90
C GLY A 561 -16.15 11.19 -17.29
N THR A 562 -15.70 10.81 -18.49
CA THR A 562 -15.60 9.40 -18.88
C THR A 562 -14.38 8.79 -18.20
N PRO A 563 -14.55 7.83 -17.28
CA PRO A 563 -13.42 7.18 -16.63
C PRO A 563 -12.63 6.34 -17.65
N GLN A 564 -11.33 6.16 -17.40
CA GLN A 564 -10.49 5.32 -18.27
C GLN A 564 -10.63 3.85 -17.93
N ARG A 565 -10.66 3.51 -16.65
CA ARG A 565 -10.74 2.12 -16.16
C ARG A 565 -11.79 1.99 -15.07
N MET A 566 -12.39 0.81 -14.98
CA MET A 566 -13.31 0.46 -13.89
C MET A 566 -13.23 -1.02 -13.53
N GLU A 567 -13.66 -1.33 -12.31
CA GLU A 567 -13.90 -2.68 -11.81
C GLU A 567 -15.37 -2.83 -11.46
N VAL A 568 -16.02 -3.88 -12.00
CA VAL A 568 -17.42 -4.22 -11.73
C VAL A 568 -17.48 -5.47 -10.86
N ARG A 569 -17.97 -5.34 -9.62
CA ARG A 569 -18.12 -6.40 -8.61
C ARG A 569 -19.52 -6.95 -8.61
N PHE A 570 -19.70 -8.23 -8.90
CA PHE A 570 -20.97 -8.90 -9.05
C PHE A 570 -21.48 -9.46 -7.71
N TRP A 571 -22.71 -9.05 -7.32
CA TRP A 571 -23.30 -9.48 -6.07
C TRP A 571 -24.42 -10.51 -6.24
N LYS A 572 -25.29 -10.32 -7.24
CA LYS A 572 -26.43 -11.18 -7.48
C LYS A 572 -26.96 -11.03 -8.91
N ARG A 573 -27.33 -12.13 -9.55
CA ARG A 573 -28.10 -12.11 -10.81
C ARG A 573 -29.54 -11.72 -10.51
N LEU A 574 -30.08 -10.71 -11.19
CA LEU A 574 -31.50 -10.30 -11.10
C LEU A 574 -32.37 -11.15 -11.99
N ARG A 575 -31.96 -11.31 -13.25
CA ARG A 575 -32.70 -12.04 -14.28
C ARG A 575 -31.82 -12.38 -15.47
N GLU A 576 -32.34 -13.21 -16.35
CA GLU A 576 -31.78 -13.47 -17.69
C GLU A 576 -31.96 -12.28 -18.63
N GLU A 577 -31.23 -12.29 -19.75
CA GLU A 577 -31.44 -11.34 -20.82
C GLU A 577 -32.83 -11.59 -21.45
N LYS A 578 -33.59 -10.51 -21.71
CA LYS A 578 -34.95 -10.57 -22.29
C LYS A 578 -35.02 -9.65 -23.49
N LYS A 579 -35.67 -10.10 -24.55
CA LYS A 579 -36.04 -9.24 -25.67
C LYS A 579 -37.33 -8.47 -25.34
N PHE A 580 -37.38 -7.21 -25.71
CA PHE A 580 -38.53 -6.33 -25.47
C PHE A 580 -39.23 -5.98 -26.77
N SER A 581 -40.53 -5.83 -26.72
CA SER A 581 -41.38 -5.49 -27.88
C SER A 581 -41.22 -4.02 -28.29
N GLY A 582 -40.73 -3.16 -27.37
CA GLY A 582 -40.55 -1.75 -27.64
C GLY A 582 -39.80 -1.00 -26.53
N PRO A 583 -39.53 0.30 -26.77
CA PRO A 583 -38.77 1.13 -25.85
C PRO A 583 -39.41 1.33 -24.48
N GLU A 584 -40.76 1.36 -24.42
CA GLU A 584 -41.51 1.57 -23.17
C GLU A 584 -41.37 0.36 -22.22
N GLU A 585 -41.54 -0.86 -22.78
CA GLU A 585 -41.35 -2.09 -22.00
C GLU A 585 -39.91 -2.20 -21.46
N LEU A 586 -38.92 -1.86 -22.29
CA LEU A 586 -37.52 -1.81 -21.88
C LEU A 586 -37.31 -0.81 -20.74
N ARG A 587 -37.88 0.40 -20.84
CA ARG A 587 -37.77 1.44 -19.80
C ARG A 587 -38.40 0.99 -18.49
N ALA A 588 -39.58 0.40 -18.52
CA ALA A 588 -40.26 -0.12 -17.34
C ALA A 588 -39.47 -1.22 -16.68
N GLN A 589 -38.87 -2.13 -17.44
CA GLN A 589 -38.04 -3.20 -16.91
C GLN A 589 -36.72 -2.67 -16.26
N ILE A 590 -36.06 -1.71 -16.88
CA ILE A 590 -34.87 -1.09 -16.30
C ILE A 590 -35.22 -0.41 -14.97
N ALA A 591 -36.33 0.29 -14.87
CA ALA A 591 -36.79 0.90 -13.63
C ALA A 591 -37.07 -0.14 -12.53
N ALA A 592 -37.65 -1.30 -12.88
CA ALA A 592 -37.86 -2.41 -11.95
C ALA A 592 -36.53 -3.05 -11.47
N ASP A 593 -35.56 -3.21 -12.38
CA ASP A 593 -34.24 -3.71 -12.06
C ASP A 593 -33.48 -2.77 -11.07
N ILE A 594 -33.57 -1.46 -11.30
CA ILE A 594 -33.03 -0.41 -10.42
C ILE A 594 -33.67 -0.45 -9.03
N ALA A 595 -35.02 -0.55 -8.96
CA ALA A 595 -35.75 -0.66 -7.70
C ALA A 595 -35.34 -1.91 -6.91
N SER A 596 -35.17 -3.05 -7.59
CA SER A 596 -34.73 -4.30 -7.01
C SER A 596 -33.30 -4.19 -6.46
N ALA A 597 -32.40 -3.55 -7.18
CA ALA A 597 -31.03 -3.30 -6.76
C ALA A 597 -30.97 -2.38 -5.51
N ASN A 598 -31.75 -1.30 -5.50
CA ASN A 598 -31.87 -0.40 -4.36
C ASN A 598 -32.39 -1.11 -3.10
N SER A 599 -33.40 -1.96 -3.26
CA SER A 599 -33.95 -2.79 -2.16
C SER A 599 -32.89 -3.76 -1.61
N PHE A 600 -32.11 -4.40 -2.48
CA PHE A 600 -31.02 -5.29 -2.09
C PHE A 600 -29.96 -4.54 -1.27
N PHE A 601 -29.47 -3.40 -1.72
CA PHE A 601 -28.44 -2.62 -1.01
C PHE A 601 -28.97 -2.04 0.30
N SER A 602 -30.23 -1.66 0.39
CA SER A 602 -30.87 -1.21 1.63
C SER A 602 -30.91 -2.32 2.69
N ARG A 603 -31.25 -3.55 2.29
CA ARG A 603 -31.18 -4.73 3.18
C ARG A 603 -29.76 -5.01 3.61
N LEU A 604 -28.79 -5.00 2.72
CA LEU A 604 -27.38 -5.25 3.02
C LEU A 604 -26.84 -4.24 4.04
N ARG A 605 -27.23 -2.95 3.96
CA ARG A 605 -26.87 -1.91 4.94
C ARG A 605 -27.43 -2.23 6.32
N ARG A 606 -28.72 -2.64 6.44
CA ARG A 606 -29.34 -3.03 7.72
C ARG A 606 -28.64 -4.20 8.39
N PHE A 607 -28.23 -5.22 7.62
CA PHE A 607 -27.48 -6.36 8.17
C PHE A 607 -26.09 -5.98 8.69
N ARG A 608 -25.39 -5.02 8.09
CA ARG A 608 -24.12 -4.51 8.61
C ARG A 608 -24.27 -3.74 9.91
N THR A 609 -25.33 -2.96 10.06
CA THR A 609 -25.61 -2.19 11.31
C THR A 609 -25.97 -3.12 12.48
N ILE A 610 -26.62 -4.26 12.22
CA ILE A 610 -26.99 -5.25 13.26
C ILE A 610 -25.78 -6.08 13.73
N ARG A 611 -24.74 -6.24 12.92
CA ARG A 611 -23.53 -7.01 13.27
C ARG A 611 -22.41 -6.20 13.92
N GLN A 612 -22.54 -4.89 14.04
CA GLN A 612 -21.68 -4.12 14.96
C GLN A 612 -22.24 -4.33 16.39
N PRO A 613 -21.49 -4.95 17.32
CA PRO A 613 -21.91 -4.97 18.71
C PRO A 613 -22.04 -3.53 19.18
N ALA A 614 -23.13 -3.25 19.88
CA ALA A 614 -23.34 -2.00 20.61
C ALA A 614 -22.24 -1.87 21.68
N ALA A 615 -21.11 -1.30 21.31
CA ALA A 615 -20.08 -0.89 22.23
C ALA A 615 -20.32 0.59 22.57
N ALA A 616 -20.70 0.78 23.84
CA ALA A 616 -20.70 2.04 24.59
C ALA A 616 -21.71 3.13 24.15
N ARG A 617 -22.98 2.92 24.51
CA ARG A 617 -23.78 3.97 25.15
C ARG A 617 -23.83 3.65 26.64
N SER A 618 -23.00 4.27 27.41
CA SER A 618 -23.20 4.46 28.85
C SER A 618 -22.28 5.56 29.36
N VAL A 619 -22.96 6.64 29.77
CA VAL A 619 -22.67 7.67 30.77
C VAL A 619 -21.42 8.51 30.53
#